data_cf719ad9e1c01a704dce3503aa9a3ed9
#
_entry.id   cf719ad9e1c01a704dce3503aa9a3ed9
#
_cell.length_a   1.000
_cell.length_b   1.000
_cell.length_c   1.000
_cell.angle_alpha   90.00
_cell.angle_beta   90.00
_cell.angle_gamma   90.00
#
_symmetry.space_group_name_H-M   'P 1'
#
loop_
_entity.id
_entity.type
_entity.pdbx_description
1 polymer ?
#
loop_
_entity_poly.entity_id
_entity_poly.type
_entity_poly.pdbx_seq_one_letter_code
_entity_poly.pdbx_strand_id
1 'polypeptide(L)'
;MNSKRKRKPEISDGKQSSAQSPSAKVLKVESEARKRLSSDNLTKGMKSRLVKSFYKQDCESLAKALLGKVLVRYCKDTGERLSGLIVETEAYLGGEDKGAHSFNGEGAAVLLRGIDPVDGIDHMQKIRSQKTLKEKDLCNGPSKLCQALKISKDKFNKVDMTSSDEIWLEDGEDLPGTNIVTGARINIDYAEEWAQKPLRFYILGNKSVSKRDKAAEDSLSRV
;
A
#
# COMPACT_ATOMS: atom_id res chain seq x y z
N MET A 1 6.42 -10.15 82.24
CA MET A 1 6.60 -11.62 82.44
C MET A 1 6.51 -12.29 81.09
N ASN A 2 7.45 -13.16 80.86
CA ASN A 2 7.67 -14.07 79.72
C ASN A 2 8.37 -13.53 78.44
N SER A 3 9.68 -13.68 78.59
CA SER A 3 10.69 -13.76 77.53
C SER A 3 10.46 -14.94 76.58
N LYS A 4 10.48 -14.72 75.24
CA LYS A 4 10.71 -15.78 74.28
C LYS A 4 11.88 -15.44 73.35
N ARG A 5 12.93 -16.25 73.51
CA ARG A 5 14.18 -16.25 72.76
C ARG A 5 13.93 -16.46 71.27
N LYS A 6 14.56 -15.62 70.44
CA LYS A 6 14.70 -15.83 68.97
C LYS A 6 15.80 -16.80 68.69
N ARG A 7 15.55 -17.87 67.93
CA ARG A 7 16.57 -18.76 67.30
C ARG A 7 16.89 -18.19 65.92
N LYS A 8 18.14 -18.09 65.62
CA LYS A 8 18.67 -17.82 64.25
C LYS A 8 18.52 -19.10 63.40
N PRO A 9 18.20 -19.01 62.12
CA PRO A 9 18.40 -20.14 61.18
C PRO A 9 19.81 -20.07 60.58
N GLU A 10 20.39 -21.23 60.43
CA GLU A 10 21.68 -21.53 59.78
C GLU A 10 21.66 -21.23 58.28
N ILE A 11 22.75 -20.75 57.80
CA ILE A 11 23.04 -20.50 56.36
C ILE A 11 23.52 -21.80 55.73
N SER A 12 22.75 -22.36 54.77
CA SER A 12 23.20 -23.45 53.93
C SER A 12 23.83 -22.90 52.66
N ASP A 13 25.08 -23.26 52.39
CA ASP A 13 25.86 -22.96 51.21
C ASP A 13 25.19 -23.52 49.94
N GLY A 14 24.63 -22.64 49.10
CA GLY A 14 24.13 -22.96 47.75
C GLY A 14 25.26 -22.80 46.73
N LYS A 15 25.62 -23.88 46.09
CA LYS A 15 26.58 -23.95 44.98
C LYS A 15 26.23 -22.95 43.88
N GLN A 16 27.09 -22.00 43.58
CA GLN A 16 27.08 -21.18 42.39
C GLN A 16 27.47 -22.03 41.17
N SER A 17 26.52 -22.30 40.27
CA SER A 17 26.83 -22.82 38.95
C SER A 17 27.32 -21.66 38.07
N SER A 18 28.60 -21.67 37.72
CA SER A 18 29.21 -20.74 36.79
C SER A 18 28.65 -20.98 35.37
N ALA A 19 27.74 -20.13 34.91
CA ALA A 19 27.36 -20.07 33.50
C ALA A 19 28.52 -19.47 32.71
N GLN A 20 29.20 -20.28 31.90
CA GLN A 20 30.25 -19.82 30.98
C GLN A 20 29.61 -18.92 29.92
N SER A 21 30.04 -17.67 29.83
CA SER A 21 29.70 -16.75 28.75
C SER A 21 30.26 -17.26 27.41
N PRO A 22 29.47 -17.20 26.30
CA PRO A 22 29.93 -17.67 25.01
C PRO A 22 31.14 -16.86 24.52
N SER A 23 32.13 -17.54 23.91
CA SER A 23 33.36 -16.92 23.45
C SER A 23 33.09 -15.85 22.37
N ALA A 24 33.96 -14.81 22.32
CA ALA A 24 33.83 -13.70 21.34
C ALA A 24 33.74 -14.16 19.87
N LYS A 25 34.28 -15.35 19.54
CA LYS A 25 34.15 -15.98 18.21
C LYS A 25 32.71 -16.42 17.90
N VAL A 26 32.00 -17.00 18.88
CA VAL A 26 30.60 -17.45 18.71
C VAL A 26 29.68 -16.25 18.52
N LEU A 27 29.86 -15.19 19.33
CA LEU A 27 29.08 -13.95 19.19
C LEU A 27 29.29 -13.25 17.84
N LYS A 28 30.51 -13.32 17.27
CA LYS A 28 30.80 -12.74 15.97
C LYS A 28 30.14 -13.52 14.82
N VAL A 29 30.16 -14.86 14.89
CA VAL A 29 29.51 -15.72 13.90
C VAL A 29 27.97 -15.56 13.96
N GLU A 30 27.37 -15.47 15.15
CA GLU A 30 25.93 -15.23 15.30
C GLU A 30 25.53 -13.83 14.82
N SER A 31 26.37 -12.80 15.03
CA SER A 31 26.08 -11.45 14.53
C SER A 31 26.19 -11.34 13.02
N GLU A 32 27.13 -12.04 12.39
CA GLU A 32 27.27 -12.12 10.92
C GLU A 32 26.16 -12.97 10.29
N ALA A 33 25.75 -14.08 10.94
CA ALA A 33 24.61 -14.88 10.51
C ALA A 33 23.29 -14.11 10.60
N ARG A 34 23.07 -13.34 11.69
CA ARG A 34 21.90 -12.45 11.82
C ARG A 34 21.90 -11.32 10.78
N LYS A 35 23.07 -10.73 10.46
CA LYS A 35 23.21 -9.75 9.38
C LYS A 35 22.90 -10.35 8.01
N ARG A 36 23.39 -11.56 7.69
CA ARG A 36 23.08 -12.26 6.44
C ARG A 36 21.60 -12.64 6.34
N LEU A 37 21.01 -13.20 7.40
CA LEU A 37 19.58 -13.51 7.45
C LEU A 37 18.68 -12.25 7.31
N SER A 38 19.11 -11.09 7.83
CA SER A 38 18.38 -9.83 7.65
C SER A 38 18.53 -9.26 6.24
N SER A 39 19.70 -9.41 5.59
CA SER A 39 19.90 -8.95 4.21
C SER A 39 19.18 -9.83 3.19
N ASP A 40 19.22 -11.16 3.37
CA ASP A 40 18.59 -12.10 2.43
C ASP A 40 17.05 -12.11 2.53
N ASN A 41 16.48 -11.82 3.71
CA ASN A 41 15.03 -11.63 3.85
C ASN A 41 14.56 -10.23 3.40
N LEU A 42 15.44 -9.21 3.41
CA LEU A 42 15.09 -7.89 2.89
C LEU A 42 15.04 -7.85 1.35
N THR A 43 15.81 -8.70 0.67
CA THR A 43 15.86 -8.72 -0.81
C THR A 43 14.90 -9.70 -1.45
N LYS A 44 14.36 -10.66 -0.70
CA LYS A 44 13.41 -11.66 -1.19
C LYS A 44 11.97 -11.12 -1.17
N GLY A 45 11.68 -10.13 -2.03
CA GLY A 45 10.33 -9.59 -2.19
C GLY A 45 10.21 -8.10 -2.44
N MET A 46 11.30 -7.33 -2.41
CA MET A 46 11.23 -5.92 -2.82
C MET A 46 11.12 -5.85 -4.34
N LYS A 47 9.91 -5.58 -4.82
CA LYS A 47 9.66 -5.26 -6.22
C LYS A 47 10.41 -3.97 -6.56
N SER A 48 10.91 -3.85 -7.80
CA SER A 48 11.66 -2.67 -8.20
C SER A 48 10.75 -1.43 -8.21
N ARG A 49 11.28 -0.32 -7.71
CA ARG A 49 10.58 0.96 -7.75
C ARG A 49 10.42 1.42 -9.19
N LEU A 50 9.24 1.96 -9.54
CA LEU A 50 9.00 2.53 -10.86
C LEU A 50 9.81 3.80 -11.05
N VAL A 51 10.57 3.83 -12.15
CA VAL A 51 11.46 4.94 -12.51
C VAL A 51 10.73 5.99 -13.35
N LYS A 52 11.29 7.18 -13.47
CA LYS A 52 10.69 8.34 -14.17
C LYS A 52 10.22 8.01 -15.62
N SER A 53 10.90 7.10 -16.33
CA SER A 53 10.51 6.70 -17.67
C SER A 53 9.14 6.02 -17.73
N PHE A 54 8.74 5.28 -16.71
CA PHE A 54 7.42 4.66 -16.61
C PHE A 54 6.28 5.69 -16.69
N TYR A 55 6.47 6.86 -16.10
CA TYR A 55 5.46 7.92 -16.06
C TYR A 55 5.39 8.76 -17.34
N LYS A 56 6.31 8.56 -18.29
CA LYS A 56 6.34 9.28 -19.58
C LYS A 56 5.42 8.63 -20.59
N GLN A 57 4.13 8.62 -20.32
CA GLN A 57 3.07 8.08 -21.17
C GLN A 57 1.94 9.10 -21.25
N ASP A 58 1.05 8.97 -22.23
CA ASP A 58 -0.22 9.70 -22.20
C ASP A 58 -1.07 9.24 -21.00
N CYS A 59 -2.00 10.08 -20.60
CA CYS A 59 -2.75 9.89 -19.34
C CYS A 59 -3.57 8.60 -19.33
N GLU A 60 -4.18 8.22 -20.44
CA GLU A 60 -5.01 7.03 -20.52
C GLU A 60 -4.15 5.76 -20.49
N SER A 61 -3.06 5.74 -21.26
CA SER A 61 -2.07 4.64 -21.21
C SER A 61 -1.48 4.47 -19.83
N LEU A 62 -1.11 5.57 -19.17
CA LEU A 62 -0.59 5.54 -17.80
C LEU A 62 -1.63 4.99 -16.82
N ALA A 63 -2.90 5.40 -16.93
CA ALA A 63 -3.96 4.92 -16.07
C ALA A 63 -4.15 3.40 -16.16
N LYS A 64 -4.06 2.84 -17.37
CA LYS A 64 -4.11 1.38 -17.63
C LYS A 64 -2.83 0.68 -17.12
N ALA A 65 -1.65 1.23 -17.39
CA ALA A 65 -0.36 0.66 -17.00
C ALA A 65 -0.14 0.63 -15.48
N LEU A 66 -0.84 1.48 -14.74
CA LEU A 66 -0.81 1.51 -13.27
C LEU A 66 -1.59 0.36 -12.63
N LEU A 67 -2.56 -0.25 -13.32
CA LEU A 67 -3.25 -1.44 -12.81
C LEU A 67 -2.26 -2.60 -12.66
N GLY A 68 -2.32 -3.29 -11.52
CA GLY A 68 -1.36 -4.35 -11.21
C GLY A 68 -0.03 -3.88 -10.61
N LYS A 69 0.26 -2.57 -10.59
CA LYS A 69 1.41 -2.00 -9.87
C LYS A 69 1.08 -1.81 -8.39
N VAL A 70 2.11 -1.67 -7.56
CA VAL A 70 1.95 -1.61 -6.10
C VAL A 70 2.17 -0.19 -5.61
N LEU A 71 1.15 0.39 -4.98
CA LEU A 71 1.30 1.64 -4.23
C LEU A 71 1.87 1.34 -2.85
N VAL A 72 2.96 2.02 -2.50
CA VAL A 72 3.64 1.87 -1.21
C VAL A 72 3.63 3.18 -0.44
N ARG A 73 3.32 3.08 0.85
CA ARG A 73 3.42 4.15 1.84
C ARG A 73 4.25 3.66 3.02
N TYR A 74 5.42 4.24 3.23
CA TYR A 74 6.26 3.96 4.39
C TYR A 74 6.03 5.00 5.48
N CYS A 75 5.55 4.56 6.64
CA CYS A 75 5.29 5.41 7.79
C CYS A 75 6.54 5.53 8.65
N LYS A 76 7.32 6.61 8.50
CA LYS A 76 8.57 6.82 9.26
C LYS A 76 8.37 6.79 10.78
N ASP A 77 7.22 7.28 11.24
CA ASP A 77 6.90 7.38 12.67
C ASP A 77 6.77 6.00 13.33
N THR A 78 6.26 5.01 12.60
CA THR A 78 5.99 3.67 13.10
C THR A 78 6.91 2.61 12.51
N GLY A 79 7.68 2.94 11.47
CA GLY A 79 8.49 1.98 10.72
C GLY A 79 7.66 1.02 9.85
N GLU A 80 6.37 1.28 9.70
CA GLU A 80 5.47 0.39 8.98
C GLU A 80 5.42 0.68 7.49
N ARG A 81 5.43 -0.39 6.72
CA ARG A 81 5.14 -0.40 5.29
C ARG A 81 3.67 -0.73 5.09
N LEU A 82 2.93 0.16 4.45
CA LEU A 82 1.57 -0.06 4.00
C LEU A 82 1.59 -0.15 2.49
N SER A 83 1.00 -1.17 1.91
CA SER A 83 0.98 -1.30 0.45
C SER A 83 -0.28 -1.99 -0.07
N GLY A 84 -0.55 -1.81 -1.36
CA GLY A 84 -1.63 -2.51 -2.04
C GLY A 84 -1.49 -2.46 -3.54
N LEU A 85 -2.03 -3.49 -4.20
CA LEU A 85 -2.10 -3.61 -5.64
C LEU A 85 -3.13 -2.61 -6.18
N ILE A 86 -2.75 -1.77 -7.14
CA ILE A 86 -3.68 -0.83 -7.78
C ILE A 86 -4.66 -1.62 -8.64
N VAL A 87 -5.95 -1.51 -8.34
CA VAL A 87 -7.00 -2.28 -9.00
C VAL A 87 -8.04 -1.44 -9.72
N GLU A 88 -8.05 -0.11 -9.48
CA GLU A 88 -8.97 0.82 -10.12
C GLU A 88 -8.34 2.19 -10.29
N THR A 89 -8.43 2.76 -11.50
CA THR A 89 -7.90 4.07 -11.88
C THR A 89 -8.90 4.86 -12.71
N GLU A 90 -8.75 6.20 -12.74
CA GLU A 90 -9.44 7.08 -13.68
C GLU A 90 -8.44 8.05 -14.32
N ALA A 91 -8.57 8.23 -15.64
CA ALA A 91 -7.80 9.24 -16.38
C ALA A 91 -8.59 10.56 -16.44
N TYR A 92 -7.91 11.67 -16.19
CA TYR A 92 -8.38 13.03 -16.29
C TYR A 92 -7.44 13.79 -17.23
N LEU A 93 -7.91 14.06 -18.44
CA LEU A 93 -7.02 14.46 -19.55
C LEU A 93 -6.58 15.91 -19.49
N GLY A 94 -7.21 16.75 -18.65
CA GLY A 94 -7.01 18.19 -18.67
C GLY A 94 -7.61 18.88 -19.91
N GLY A 95 -7.21 20.10 -20.20
CA GLY A 95 -7.68 20.81 -21.37
C GLY A 95 -9.21 20.91 -21.43
N GLU A 96 -9.82 20.26 -22.40
CA GLU A 96 -11.28 20.23 -22.61
C GLU A 96 -12.04 19.27 -21.67
N ASP A 97 -11.34 18.45 -20.89
CA ASP A 97 -11.96 17.49 -19.97
C ASP A 97 -12.65 18.20 -18.79
N LYS A 98 -13.96 18.43 -18.90
CA LYS A 98 -14.78 19.10 -17.88
C LYS A 98 -14.80 18.35 -16.53
N GLY A 99 -14.41 17.07 -16.50
CA GLY A 99 -14.24 16.30 -15.27
C GLY A 99 -12.90 16.56 -14.57
N ALA A 100 -11.91 17.13 -15.27
CA ALA A 100 -10.59 17.38 -14.72
C ALA A 100 -10.54 18.65 -13.86
N HIS A 101 -9.78 18.64 -12.76
CA HIS A 101 -9.48 19.86 -11.99
C HIS A 101 -8.66 20.90 -12.82
N SER A 102 -7.98 20.44 -13.87
CA SER A 102 -7.23 21.26 -14.82
C SER A 102 -8.04 21.62 -16.08
N PHE A 103 -9.38 21.59 -15.99
CA PHE A 103 -10.26 22.04 -17.08
C PHE A 103 -9.88 23.47 -17.52
N ASN A 104 -9.78 23.69 -18.82
CA ASN A 104 -9.27 24.92 -19.46
C ASN A 104 -7.81 25.28 -19.10
N GLY A 105 -7.04 24.36 -18.51
CA GLY A 105 -5.65 24.52 -18.16
C GLY A 105 -4.79 23.35 -18.66
N GLU A 106 -3.48 23.45 -18.38
CA GLU A 106 -2.54 22.39 -18.70
C GLU A 106 -2.47 21.35 -17.57
N GLY A 107 -2.17 20.12 -17.96
CA GLY A 107 -1.89 19.01 -17.07
C GLY A 107 -3.00 17.97 -17.00
N ALA A 108 -2.59 16.74 -17.20
CA ALA A 108 -3.42 15.56 -17.03
C ALA A 108 -3.11 14.89 -15.69
N ALA A 109 -4.04 14.10 -15.17
CA ALA A 109 -3.88 13.39 -13.91
C ALA A 109 -4.50 11.98 -13.96
N VAL A 110 -3.89 11.05 -13.25
CA VAL A 110 -4.49 9.74 -12.97
C VAL A 110 -4.91 9.70 -11.51
N LEU A 111 -6.18 9.40 -11.27
CA LEU A 111 -6.72 9.14 -9.94
C LEU A 111 -6.62 7.64 -9.63
N LEU A 112 -5.92 7.28 -8.57
CA LEU A 112 -5.99 5.93 -7.99
C LEU A 112 -7.27 5.82 -7.16
N ARG A 113 -8.21 4.99 -7.60
CA ARG A 113 -9.51 4.84 -6.94
C ARG A 113 -9.55 3.74 -5.92
N GLY A 114 -8.86 2.64 -6.18
CA GLY A 114 -8.86 1.49 -5.30
C GLY A 114 -7.56 0.72 -5.38
N ILE A 115 -7.17 0.16 -4.24
CA ILE A 115 -6.09 -0.82 -4.14
C ILE A 115 -6.57 -2.04 -3.38
N ASP A 116 -6.00 -3.20 -3.71
CA ASP A 116 -6.15 -4.43 -2.95
C ASP A 116 -5.03 -4.52 -1.92
N PRO A 117 -5.31 -4.44 -0.61
CA PRO A 117 -4.27 -4.38 0.43
C PRO A 117 -3.32 -5.58 0.38
N VAL A 118 -2.01 -5.33 0.57
CA VAL A 118 -0.95 -6.36 0.58
C VAL A 118 -0.18 -6.33 1.89
N ASP A 119 0.42 -5.19 2.27
CA ASP A 119 1.18 -5.06 3.52
C ASP A 119 0.49 -4.08 4.47
N GLY A 120 0.59 -4.35 5.77
CA GLY A 120 0.11 -3.47 6.82
C GLY A 120 -1.42 -3.49 7.01
N ILE A 121 -2.09 -4.59 6.68
CA ILE A 121 -3.55 -4.74 6.75
C ILE A 121 -4.07 -4.44 8.16
N ASP A 122 -3.45 -4.99 9.21
CA ASP A 122 -3.85 -4.75 10.60
C ASP A 122 -3.76 -3.26 10.98
N HIS A 123 -2.74 -2.56 10.44
CA HIS A 123 -2.58 -1.13 10.65
C HIS A 123 -3.67 -0.33 9.92
N MET A 124 -3.96 -0.69 8.67
CA MET A 124 -5.06 -0.09 7.90
C MET A 124 -6.41 -0.30 8.60
N GLN A 125 -6.65 -1.48 9.20
CA GLN A 125 -7.84 -1.77 10.01
C GLN A 125 -7.97 -0.80 11.18
N LYS A 126 -6.91 -0.63 11.97
CA LYS A 126 -6.88 0.27 13.14
C LYS A 126 -7.14 1.73 12.75
N ILE A 127 -6.58 2.18 11.62
CA ILE A 127 -6.76 3.56 11.14
C ILE A 127 -8.19 3.78 10.64
N ARG A 128 -8.73 2.81 9.92
CA ARG A 128 -10.00 2.95 9.22
C ARG A 128 -11.22 2.84 10.13
N SER A 129 -11.16 2.02 11.18
CA SER A 129 -12.33 1.75 12.02
C SER A 129 -11.95 1.07 13.34
N GLN A 130 -12.75 1.30 14.38
CA GLN A 130 -12.72 0.52 15.61
C GLN A 130 -13.34 -0.89 15.45
N LYS A 131 -14.06 -1.12 14.34
CA LYS A 131 -14.65 -2.41 14.00
C LYS A 131 -13.83 -3.07 12.89
N THR A 132 -13.71 -4.39 12.93
CA THR A 132 -13.06 -5.16 11.86
C THR A 132 -13.81 -5.00 10.55
N LEU A 133 -13.19 -4.34 9.56
CA LEU A 133 -13.67 -4.26 8.19
C LEU A 133 -13.19 -5.48 7.40
N LYS A 134 -13.91 -5.85 6.36
CA LYS A 134 -13.38 -6.83 5.39
C LYS A 134 -12.23 -6.19 4.61
N GLU A 135 -11.18 -6.93 4.30
CA GLU A 135 -10.00 -6.42 3.58
C GLU A 135 -10.37 -5.64 2.32
N LYS A 136 -11.29 -6.19 1.51
CA LYS A 136 -11.79 -5.55 0.30
C LYS A 136 -12.43 -4.16 0.53
N ASP A 137 -12.86 -3.85 1.75
CA ASP A 137 -13.53 -2.60 2.09
C ASP A 137 -12.58 -1.54 2.68
N LEU A 138 -11.31 -1.91 2.88
CA LEU A 138 -10.29 -1.03 3.44
C LEU A 138 -9.92 0.10 2.49
N CYS A 139 -9.75 -0.20 1.19
CA CYS A 139 -9.19 0.71 0.22
C CYS A 139 -10.01 0.80 -1.09
N ASN A 140 -11.27 0.35 -1.09
CA ASN A 140 -12.16 0.38 -2.25
C ASN A 140 -12.85 1.74 -2.44
N GLY A 141 -12.08 2.76 -2.70
CA GLY A 141 -12.50 4.13 -2.98
C GLY A 141 -11.43 5.15 -2.60
N PRO A 142 -11.34 6.31 -3.29
CA PRO A 142 -10.24 7.27 -3.12
C PRO A 142 -10.06 7.75 -1.68
N SER A 143 -11.15 8.16 -1.03
CA SER A 143 -11.11 8.62 0.37
C SER A 143 -10.71 7.50 1.33
N LYS A 144 -11.19 6.28 1.10
CA LYS A 144 -10.86 5.10 1.92
C LYS A 144 -9.40 4.75 1.78
N LEU A 145 -8.86 4.75 0.55
CA LEU A 145 -7.46 4.55 0.23
C LEU A 145 -6.57 5.57 0.95
N CYS A 146 -6.90 6.87 0.82
CA CYS A 146 -6.15 7.92 1.49
C CYS A 146 -6.14 7.77 3.01
N GLN A 147 -7.28 7.42 3.61
CA GLN A 147 -7.38 7.15 5.05
C GLN A 147 -6.52 5.95 5.45
N ALA A 148 -6.67 4.80 4.78
CA ALA A 148 -5.97 3.56 5.11
C ALA A 148 -4.45 3.71 5.04
N LEU A 149 -3.94 4.47 4.06
CA LEU A 149 -2.51 4.71 3.86
C LEU A 149 -1.99 5.99 4.54
N LYS A 150 -2.80 6.70 5.33
CA LYS A 150 -2.43 8.00 5.94
C LYS A 150 -1.90 9.00 4.91
N ILE A 151 -2.53 9.08 3.74
CA ILE A 151 -2.18 10.05 2.69
C ILE A 151 -3.04 11.28 2.89
N SER A 152 -2.39 12.43 3.14
CA SER A 152 -3.05 13.74 3.24
C SER A 152 -2.47 14.72 2.22
N LYS A 153 -3.27 15.70 1.82
CA LYS A 153 -2.84 16.76 0.90
C LYS A 153 -1.66 17.55 1.46
N ASP A 154 -1.71 17.88 2.75
CA ASP A 154 -0.66 18.69 3.40
C ASP A 154 0.71 18.01 3.36
N LYS A 155 0.72 16.66 3.49
CA LYS A 155 1.98 15.91 3.51
C LYS A 155 2.48 15.52 2.12
N PHE A 156 1.58 15.21 1.18
CA PHE A 156 1.95 14.56 -0.09
C PHE A 156 1.64 15.39 -1.35
N ASN A 157 1.16 16.64 -1.19
CA ASN A 157 0.96 17.52 -2.35
C ASN A 157 2.28 17.79 -3.06
N LYS A 158 2.34 17.60 -4.38
CA LYS A 158 3.51 17.80 -5.23
C LYS A 158 4.74 16.95 -4.90
N VAL A 159 4.58 15.86 -4.14
CA VAL A 159 5.69 14.93 -3.87
C VAL A 159 6.00 14.14 -5.13
N ASP A 160 7.29 14.14 -5.52
CA ASP A 160 7.78 13.30 -6.61
C ASP A 160 7.90 11.85 -6.13
N MET A 161 7.01 10.99 -6.62
CA MET A 161 6.97 9.57 -6.26
C MET A 161 8.19 8.78 -6.77
N THR A 162 8.97 9.32 -7.70
CA THR A 162 10.19 8.66 -8.21
C THR A 162 11.37 8.79 -7.24
N SER A 163 11.36 9.77 -6.35
CA SER A 163 12.44 10.07 -5.40
C SER A 163 12.02 10.04 -3.92
N SER A 164 10.71 10.07 -3.61
CA SER A 164 10.20 10.06 -2.23
C SER A 164 10.55 8.77 -1.49
N ASP A 165 10.95 8.86 -0.24
CA ASP A 165 11.21 7.74 0.66
C ASP A 165 10.01 7.38 1.57
N GLU A 166 8.87 8.05 1.36
CA GLU A 166 7.65 7.80 2.13
C GLU A 166 6.46 7.33 1.27
N ILE A 167 6.41 7.68 -0.02
CA ILE A 167 5.36 7.23 -0.94
C ILE A 167 5.96 7.02 -2.33
N TRP A 168 5.73 5.86 -2.92
CA TRP A 168 6.21 5.51 -4.25
C TRP A 168 5.39 4.37 -4.87
N LEU A 169 5.67 4.07 -6.14
CA LEU A 169 5.13 2.91 -6.83
C LEU A 169 6.24 1.87 -7.05
N GLU A 170 5.87 0.61 -6.90
CA GLU A 170 6.72 -0.53 -7.23
C GLU A 170 6.13 -1.32 -8.39
N ASP A 171 6.99 -2.03 -9.07
CA ASP A 171 6.57 -2.95 -10.11
C ASP A 171 5.64 -4.01 -9.54
N GLY A 172 4.78 -4.53 -10.37
CA GLY A 172 3.77 -5.51 -10.00
C GLY A 172 3.64 -6.56 -11.08
N GLU A 173 2.43 -7.07 -11.27
CA GLU A 173 2.09 -7.95 -12.36
C GLU A 173 1.60 -7.13 -13.55
N ASP A 174 2.11 -7.42 -14.75
CA ASP A 174 1.55 -6.91 -15.98
C ASP A 174 0.26 -7.68 -16.30
N LEU A 175 -0.81 -6.94 -16.50
CA LEU A 175 -2.11 -7.53 -16.75
C LEU A 175 -2.38 -7.60 -18.25
N PRO A 176 -2.85 -8.75 -18.78
CA PRO A 176 -3.39 -8.81 -20.13
C PRO A 176 -4.52 -7.78 -20.28
N GLY A 177 -4.61 -7.12 -21.43
CA GLY A 177 -5.68 -6.15 -21.71
C GLY A 177 -7.09 -6.72 -21.57
N THR A 178 -7.25 -8.02 -21.74
CA THR A 178 -8.50 -8.77 -21.53
C THR A 178 -8.98 -8.80 -20.09
N ASN A 179 -8.11 -8.47 -19.13
CA ASN A 179 -8.46 -8.42 -17.71
C ASN A 179 -8.82 -6.99 -17.22
N ILE A 180 -8.78 -6.00 -18.11
CA ILE A 180 -9.05 -4.60 -17.79
C ILE A 180 -10.44 -4.22 -18.31
N VAL A 181 -11.34 -3.92 -17.40
CA VAL A 181 -12.65 -3.35 -17.72
C VAL A 181 -12.53 -1.85 -17.89
N THR A 182 -13.13 -1.34 -18.96
CA THR A 182 -13.18 0.09 -19.28
C THR A 182 -14.61 0.60 -19.16
N GLY A 183 -14.81 1.70 -18.44
CA GLY A 183 -16.14 2.27 -18.22
C GLY A 183 -16.13 3.76 -17.91
N ALA A 184 -17.29 4.33 -17.63
CA ALA A 184 -17.42 5.73 -17.25
C ALA A 184 -16.80 6.01 -15.88
N ARG A 185 -16.30 7.23 -15.70
CA ARG A 185 -15.80 7.75 -14.42
C ARG A 185 -16.93 7.91 -13.42
N ILE A 186 -16.62 7.94 -12.13
CA ILE A 186 -17.61 7.97 -11.06
C ILE A 186 -17.73 9.37 -10.47
N ASN A 187 -18.96 9.83 -10.24
CA ASN A 187 -19.31 11.10 -9.60
C ASN A 187 -18.82 12.34 -10.37
N ILE A 188 -18.88 12.30 -11.69
CA ILE A 188 -18.60 13.45 -12.57
C ILE A 188 -19.79 13.78 -13.49
N ASP A 189 -21.01 13.56 -13.02
CA ASP A 189 -22.24 13.79 -13.80
C ASP A 189 -22.36 15.24 -14.31
N TYR A 190 -21.70 16.19 -13.64
CA TYR A 190 -21.59 17.60 -14.03
C TYR A 190 -20.73 17.84 -15.28
N ALA A 191 -19.95 16.85 -15.70
CA ALA A 191 -18.97 17.00 -16.78
C ALA A 191 -19.55 16.81 -18.19
N GLU A 192 -20.88 16.92 -18.34
CA GLU A 192 -21.60 16.82 -19.61
C GLU A 192 -21.21 15.55 -20.41
N GLU A 193 -20.82 15.71 -21.69
CA GLU A 193 -20.38 14.59 -22.55
C GLU A 193 -19.17 13.82 -21.98
N TRP A 194 -18.36 14.46 -21.15
CA TRP A 194 -17.21 13.84 -20.51
C TRP A 194 -17.59 12.84 -19.42
N ALA A 195 -18.81 12.94 -18.86
CA ALA A 195 -19.30 12.01 -17.87
C ALA A 195 -19.45 10.58 -18.43
N GLN A 196 -19.73 10.45 -19.73
CA GLN A 196 -19.93 9.17 -20.40
C GLN A 196 -18.66 8.60 -21.05
N LYS A 197 -17.55 9.38 -21.12
CA LYS A 197 -16.32 8.89 -21.73
C LYS A 197 -15.73 7.73 -20.92
N PRO A 198 -15.23 6.66 -21.60
CA PRO A 198 -14.74 5.44 -20.95
C PRO A 198 -13.32 5.61 -20.42
N LEU A 199 -13.14 6.51 -19.44
CA LEU A 199 -11.86 6.92 -18.87
C LEU A 199 -11.63 6.35 -17.46
N ARG A 200 -12.37 5.34 -17.06
CA ARG A 200 -12.17 4.55 -15.83
C ARG A 200 -11.78 3.13 -16.18
N PHE A 201 -10.77 2.61 -15.51
CA PHE A 201 -10.18 1.30 -15.75
C PHE A 201 -10.09 0.53 -14.44
N TYR A 202 -10.41 -0.77 -14.47
CA TYR A 202 -10.26 -1.63 -13.30
C TYR A 202 -10.06 -3.10 -13.66
N ILE A 203 -9.49 -3.87 -12.73
CA ILE A 203 -9.22 -5.30 -12.89
C ILE A 203 -10.51 -6.09 -12.76
N LEU A 204 -10.88 -6.84 -13.82
CA LEU A 204 -12.05 -7.71 -13.85
C LEU A 204 -12.04 -8.69 -12.66
N GLY A 205 -13.15 -8.78 -11.96
CA GLY A 205 -13.34 -9.72 -10.86
C GLY A 205 -12.67 -9.36 -9.54
N ASN A 206 -11.81 -8.33 -9.48
CA ASN A 206 -11.18 -7.93 -8.22
C ASN A 206 -12.23 -7.36 -7.25
N LYS A 207 -12.18 -7.83 -5.99
CA LYS A 207 -13.16 -7.51 -4.95
C LYS A 207 -12.99 -6.11 -4.34
N SER A 208 -11.81 -5.50 -4.48
CA SER A 208 -11.45 -4.18 -3.96
C SER A 208 -11.75 -3.04 -4.93
N VAL A 209 -12.39 -3.32 -6.07
CA VAL A 209 -12.93 -2.33 -7.00
C VAL A 209 -14.12 -1.60 -6.34
N SER A 210 -14.15 -0.27 -6.42
CA SER A 210 -15.11 0.56 -5.70
C SER A 210 -16.55 0.41 -6.21
N LYS A 211 -16.73 0.31 -7.52
CA LYS A 211 -18.02 0.12 -8.20
C LYS A 211 -17.83 -0.68 -9.49
N ARG A 212 -18.50 -1.80 -9.61
CA ARG A 212 -18.46 -2.65 -10.81
C ARG A 212 -19.47 -2.16 -11.85
N ASP A 213 -19.09 -2.21 -13.12
CA ASP A 213 -19.93 -1.97 -14.27
C ASP A 213 -20.23 -3.32 -14.97
N LYS A 214 -21.37 -3.91 -14.63
CA LYS A 214 -21.72 -5.25 -15.12
C LYS A 214 -21.85 -5.28 -16.65
N ALA A 215 -22.37 -4.23 -17.27
CA ALA A 215 -22.54 -4.19 -18.73
C ALA A 215 -21.18 -4.18 -19.43
N ALA A 216 -20.22 -3.41 -18.92
CA ALA A 216 -18.85 -3.39 -19.43
C ALA A 216 -18.13 -4.74 -19.19
N GLU A 217 -18.31 -5.37 -18.03
CA GLU A 217 -17.77 -6.69 -17.72
C GLU A 217 -18.32 -7.78 -18.64
N ASP A 218 -19.65 -7.79 -18.87
CA ASP A 218 -20.31 -8.74 -19.76
C ASP A 218 -19.85 -8.59 -21.21
N SER A 219 -19.62 -7.35 -21.65
CA SER A 219 -19.08 -7.07 -22.99
C SER A 219 -17.67 -7.61 -23.16
N LEU A 220 -16.83 -7.47 -22.13
CA LEU A 220 -15.46 -7.98 -22.15
C LEU A 220 -15.41 -9.52 -22.18
N SER A 221 -16.37 -10.19 -21.52
CA SER A 221 -16.43 -11.66 -21.43
C SER A 221 -16.89 -12.33 -22.74
N ARG A 222 -17.38 -11.56 -23.72
CA ARG A 222 -17.87 -12.06 -25.02
C ARG A 222 -16.83 -12.00 -26.14
N VAL A 223 -15.68 -11.41 -25.88
CA VAL A 223 -14.53 -11.29 -26.78
C VAL A 223 -13.50 -12.36 -26.43
#